data_832815ccb8b5f2c59ff9ffe50bb5b166
#
_entry.id   832815ccb8b5f2c59ff9ffe50bb5b166
#
_cell.length_a   1.000
_cell.length_b   1.000
_cell.length_c   1.000
_cell.angle_alpha   90.00
_cell.angle_beta   90.00
_cell.angle_gamma   90.00
#
_symmetry.space_group_name_H-M   'P 1'
#
loop_
_entity.id
_entity.type
_entity.pdbx_description
1 polymer ?
#
loop_
_entity_poly.entity_id
_entity_poly.type
_entity_poly.pdbx_seq_one_letter_code
_entity_poly.pdbx_strand_id
1 'polypeptide(L)'
;MIIQIHSQNPRLLDVLNKNPETDFGIYAKALRNGQLVGNAVSAHQYDVVFQDTRYSYLPEESNQIDFQSYCSPLVILHCCNEFFKDQLQEKEAYFQQSIKWLGQPRKEVDTMPCTIEVKNLYINSSWYKNGEFLLARYFKNCHITPLIGNNVALKVEGKTIFEAINLLSFIAVITHITNEYGEYTYIDDSFAQKYARILTNIDDVPYFVFYLFIKRAVKSERQLSEIKGAFEAYFSTKGLNIDFQFTDTHGSRMAFVINEFGFETPVLDIGCGELKYYRRFMRKNYNYKQPYFATDIDPEVAAYVQTLREKMEADNLVFLKSLDDFAYTKPVNILLTEVIEHNTPEEAKALVTRCLQIPFHKMIITTPDSRFNVHYFEDPDSALRHSDHHFEWDDTQFRAFISEVTAAFPQYQVRYEGIGDR
;
A
#
# COMPACT_ATOMS: atom_id res chain seq x y z
N MET A 1 20.48 1.68 -13.12
CA MET A 1 20.27 2.99 -12.46
C MET A 1 21.61 3.52 -11.96
N ILE A 2 21.84 4.83 -12.05
CA ILE A 2 23.05 5.49 -11.55
C ILE A 2 22.64 6.62 -10.60
N ILE A 3 23.21 6.59 -9.40
CA ILE A 3 23.06 7.62 -8.36
C ILE A 3 24.44 8.25 -8.16
N GLN A 4 24.54 9.56 -8.33
CA GLN A 4 25.79 10.31 -8.16
C GLN A 4 25.66 11.26 -6.98
N ILE A 5 26.57 11.16 -6.03
CA ILE A 5 26.60 11.99 -4.82
C ILE A 5 27.79 12.93 -4.95
N HIS A 6 27.54 14.22 -4.86
CA HIS A 6 28.54 15.29 -4.92
C HIS A 6 28.46 16.15 -3.67
N SER A 7 29.58 16.44 -3.05
CA SER A 7 29.66 17.39 -1.95
C SER A 7 30.98 18.14 -1.97
N GLN A 8 30.95 19.39 -1.54
CA GLN A 8 32.18 20.16 -1.29
C GLN A 8 32.89 19.72 0.01
N ASN A 9 32.25 18.85 0.80
CA ASN A 9 32.82 18.32 2.02
C ASN A 9 34.03 17.42 1.68
N PRO A 10 35.26 17.79 2.11
CA PRO A 10 36.44 16.98 1.87
C PRO A 10 36.43 15.65 2.67
N ARG A 11 35.43 15.49 3.57
CA ARG A 11 35.19 14.29 4.36
C ARG A 11 33.97 13.51 3.89
N LEU A 12 33.56 13.66 2.62
CA LEU A 12 32.41 12.93 2.06
C LEU A 12 32.52 11.44 2.30
N LEU A 13 33.67 10.84 2.00
CA LEU A 13 33.90 9.38 2.15
C LEU A 13 33.85 8.94 3.61
N ASP A 14 34.36 9.76 4.54
CA ASP A 14 34.27 9.49 5.98
C ASP A 14 32.81 9.48 6.44
N VAL A 15 32.05 10.51 6.05
CA VAL A 15 30.63 10.63 6.41
C VAL A 15 29.81 9.47 5.85
N LEU A 16 30.10 9.03 4.64
CA LEU A 16 29.45 7.88 4.00
C LEU A 16 29.94 6.52 4.53
N ASN A 17 30.90 6.49 5.46
CA ASN A 17 31.54 5.27 5.95
C ASN A 17 32.17 4.44 4.81
N LYS A 18 32.80 5.13 3.85
CA LYS A 18 33.57 4.50 2.77
C LYS A 18 35.05 4.57 3.12
N ASN A 19 35.90 3.87 2.36
CA ASN A 19 37.31 3.81 2.69
C ASN A 19 37.95 5.22 2.74
N PRO A 20 38.34 5.73 3.92
CA PRO A 20 38.84 7.10 4.06
C PRO A 20 40.30 7.25 3.64
N GLU A 21 41.03 6.14 3.43
CA GLU A 21 42.46 6.16 3.12
C GLU A 21 42.70 6.37 1.61
N THR A 22 41.66 6.26 0.80
CA THR A 22 41.77 6.42 -0.65
C THR A 22 40.65 7.27 -1.20
N ASP A 23 40.96 8.24 -2.05
CA ASP A 23 40.01 9.07 -2.77
C ASP A 23 39.28 8.32 -3.90
N PHE A 24 39.59 7.05 -4.08
CA PHE A 24 38.97 6.17 -5.06
C PHE A 24 38.92 4.74 -4.52
N GLY A 25 37.93 4.01 -4.96
CA GLY A 25 37.75 2.61 -4.56
C GLY A 25 36.39 2.08 -4.98
N ILE A 26 36.32 0.80 -5.26
CA ILE A 26 35.09 0.13 -5.70
C ILE A 26 34.58 -0.77 -4.58
N TYR A 27 33.30 -0.64 -4.29
CA TYR A 27 32.53 -1.51 -3.39
C TYR A 27 31.48 -2.27 -4.19
N ALA A 28 31.50 -3.59 -4.12
CA ALA A 28 30.47 -4.42 -4.73
C ALA A 28 29.71 -5.19 -3.65
N LYS A 29 28.37 -5.19 -3.75
CA LYS A 29 27.50 -5.94 -2.85
C LYS A 29 26.41 -6.66 -3.63
N ALA A 30 26.34 -7.99 -3.48
CA ALA A 30 25.23 -8.77 -4.01
C ALA A 30 23.97 -8.52 -3.21
N LEU A 31 22.86 -8.27 -3.89
CA LEU A 31 21.49 -8.21 -3.38
C LEU A 31 20.71 -9.39 -3.91
N ARG A 32 19.54 -9.67 -3.30
CA ARG A 32 18.63 -10.72 -3.78
C ARG A 32 18.25 -10.53 -5.26
N ASN A 33 18.17 -9.29 -5.72
CA ASN A 33 17.62 -8.92 -7.02
C ASN A 33 18.66 -8.34 -7.98
N GLY A 34 19.93 -8.26 -7.58
CA GLY A 34 20.93 -7.63 -8.40
C GLY A 34 22.23 -7.41 -7.68
N GLN A 35 23.07 -6.58 -8.26
CA GLN A 35 24.35 -6.20 -7.73
C GLN A 35 24.47 -4.69 -7.60
N LEU A 36 24.87 -4.23 -6.43
CA LEU A 36 25.22 -2.84 -6.18
C LEU A 36 26.72 -2.64 -6.28
N VAL A 37 27.12 -1.62 -7.01
CA VAL A 37 28.51 -1.20 -7.11
C VAL A 37 28.60 0.26 -6.71
N GLY A 38 29.31 0.53 -5.63
CA GLY A 38 29.65 1.88 -5.20
C GLY A 38 31.08 2.21 -5.61
N ASN A 39 31.31 3.40 -6.11
CA ASN A 39 32.61 3.87 -6.58
C ASN A 39 32.94 5.23 -5.98
N ALA A 40 34.04 5.33 -5.23
CA ALA A 40 34.64 6.59 -4.84
C ALA A 40 35.38 7.15 -6.05
N VAL A 41 34.80 8.14 -6.73
CA VAL A 41 35.36 8.77 -7.93
C VAL A 41 36.42 9.81 -7.54
N SER A 42 36.19 10.48 -6.43
CA SER A 42 37.10 11.47 -5.83
C SER A 42 36.73 11.71 -4.35
N ALA A 43 37.48 12.51 -3.64
CA ALA A 43 37.15 12.95 -2.28
C ALA A 43 35.77 13.68 -2.20
N HIS A 44 35.26 14.17 -3.34
CA HIS A 44 34.03 14.95 -3.44
C HIS A 44 32.90 14.27 -4.20
N GLN A 45 33.12 13.04 -4.71
CA GLN A 45 32.15 12.34 -5.53
C GLN A 45 32.12 10.85 -5.22
N TYR A 46 30.90 10.35 -4.96
CA TYR A 46 30.62 8.93 -4.78
C TYR A 46 29.46 8.50 -5.67
N ASP A 47 29.71 7.52 -6.54
CA ASP A 47 28.71 7.01 -7.47
C ASP A 47 28.21 5.64 -7.02
N VAL A 48 26.92 5.37 -7.17
CA VAL A 48 26.31 4.06 -6.94
C VAL A 48 25.61 3.60 -8.20
N VAL A 49 25.96 2.41 -8.65
CA VAL A 49 25.36 1.77 -9.82
C VAL A 49 24.62 0.52 -9.37
N PHE A 50 23.36 0.38 -9.77
CA PHE A 50 22.61 -0.84 -9.63
C PHE A 50 22.53 -1.59 -10.94
N GLN A 51 22.89 -2.87 -10.93
CA GLN A 51 22.76 -3.82 -12.01
C GLN A 51 21.81 -4.94 -11.56
N ASP A 52 20.64 -5.06 -12.19
CA ASP A 52 19.73 -6.17 -11.95
C ASP A 52 20.28 -7.44 -12.62
N THR A 53 20.54 -8.47 -11.83
CA THR A 53 21.11 -9.74 -12.34
C THR A 53 20.04 -10.73 -12.75
N ARG A 54 18.77 -10.52 -12.38
CA ARG A 54 17.67 -11.42 -12.77
C ARG A 54 17.31 -11.27 -14.24
N TYR A 55 17.50 -10.08 -14.79
CA TYR A 55 17.20 -9.72 -16.17
C TYR A 55 18.44 -9.51 -17.04
N SER A 56 19.59 -9.95 -16.57
CA SER A 56 20.86 -9.86 -17.32
C SER A 56 20.82 -10.61 -18.65
N TYR A 57 19.95 -11.58 -18.72
CA TYR A 57 19.74 -12.42 -19.89
C TYR A 57 18.25 -12.37 -20.17
N LEU A 58 17.89 -11.68 -21.24
CA LEU A 58 16.50 -11.65 -21.70
C LEU A 58 16.00 -13.08 -21.85
N PRO A 59 14.86 -13.43 -21.26
CA PRO A 59 14.21 -14.68 -21.61
C PRO A 59 13.95 -14.68 -23.10
N GLU A 60 14.18 -15.79 -23.76
CA GLU A 60 14.02 -15.94 -25.22
C GLU A 60 12.61 -15.52 -25.70
N GLU A 61 11.63 -15.48 -24.79
CA GLU A 61 10.22 -15.19 -25.07
C GLU A 61 9.79 -13.74 -24.81
N SER A 62 10.61 -12.89 -24.19
CA SER A 62 10.22 -11.50 -23.93
C SER A 62 11.17 -10.51 -24.61
N ASN A 63 10.66 -9.89 -25.67
CA ASN A 63 11.37 -8.80 -26.37
C ASN A 63 11.28 -7.44 -25.64
N GLN A 64 10.79 -7.41 -24.39
CA GLN A 64 10.62 -6.16 -23.64
C GLN A 64 11.47 -6.20 -22.36
N ILE A 65 12.48 -5.32 -22.33
CA ILE A 65 13.17 -5.00 -21.08
C ILE A 65 12.19 -4.20 -20.25
N ASP A 66 11.85 -4.69 -19.06
CA ASP A 66 11.07 -3.92 -18.09
C ASP A 66 11.94 -2.84 -17.43
N PHE A 67 12.09 -1.72 -18.14
CA PHE A 67 12.80 -0.54 -17.64
C PHE A 67 12.16 0.03 -16.36
N GLN A 68 10.88 -0.22 -16.14
CA GLN A 68 10.16 0.25 -14.95
C GLN A 68 10.71 -0.40 -13.68
N SER A 69 10.97 -1.71 -13.72
CA SER A 69 11.60 -2.42 -12.60
C SER A 69 13.03 -1.96 -12.36
N TYR A 70 13.77 -1.71 -13.45
CA TYR A 70 15.20 -1.34 -13.40
C TYR A 70 15.44 0.08 -12.88
N CYS A 71 14.55 1.01 -13.21
CA CYS A 71 14.61 2.41 -12.82
C CYS A 71 13.58 2.77 -11.76
N SER A 72 13.03 1.78 -11.03
CA SER A 72 11.98 2.02 -10.06
C SER A 72 12.49 2.75 -8.80
N PRO A 73 11.64 3.51 -8.12
CA PRO A 73 11.96 4.12 -6.83
C PRO A 73 12.40 3.11 -5.77
N LEU A 74 11.89 1.87 -5.82
CA LEU A 74 12.28 0.80 -4.91
C LEU A 74 13.77 0.47 -4.98
N VAL A 75 14.37 0.57 -6.18
CA VAL A 75 15.81 0.36 -6.35
C VAL A 75 16.61 1.43 -5.60
N ILE A 76 16.17 2.70 -5.62
CA ILE A 76 16.79 3.76 -4.82
C ILE A 76 16.75 3.40 -3.34
N LEU A 77 15.60 2.95 -2.84
CA LEU A 77 15.44 2.56 -1.44
C LEU A 77 16.38 1.40 -1.06
N HIS A 78 16.53 0.41 -1.92
CA HIS A 78 17.50 -0.67 -1.72
C HIS A 78 18.93 -0.14 -1.70
N CYS A 79 19.31 0.74 -2.64
CA CYS A 79 20.63 1.36 -2.66
C CYS A 79 20.90 2.15 -1.36
N CYS A 80 19.97 2.99 -0.94
CA CYS A 80 20.12 3.78 0.28
C CYS A 80 20.22 2.89 1.53
N ASN A 81 19.38 1.86 1.64
CA ASN A 81 19.41 0.93 2.76
C ASN A 81 20.74 0.14 2.87
N GLU A 82 21.37 -0.17 1.75
CA GLU A 82 22.61 -0.93 1.73
C GLU A 82 23.87 -0.09 1.90
N PHE A 83 23.91 1.08 1.26
CA PHE A 83 25.10 1.91 1.23
C PHE A 83 25.09 3.06 2.23
N PHE A 84 23.90 3.52 2.65
CA PHE A 84 23.73 4.75 3.44
C PHE A 84 22.83 4.55 4.66
N LYS A 85 22.81 3.34 5.23
CA LYS A 85 21.95 3.00 6.37
C LYS A 85 22.18 3.89 7.60
N ASP A 86 23.39 4.42 7.79
CA ASP A 86 23.70 5.29 8.91
C ASP A 86 23.01 6.65 8.75
N GLN A 87 22.90 7.16 7.52
CA GLN A 87 22.21 8.40 7.19
C GLN A 87 20.68 8.26 7.31
N LEU A 88 20.15 7.03 7.34
CA LEU A 88 18.72 6.75 7.50
C LEU A 88 18.30 6.52 8.97
N GLN A 89 19.17 6.76 9.92
CA GLN A 89 18.82 6.78 11.34
C GLN A 89 18.06 8.06 11.71
N GLU A 90 17.56 8.14 12.93
CA GLU A 90 16.96 9.37 13.42
C GLU A 90 17.97 10.51 13.40
N LYS A 91 17.52 11.71 13.03
CA LYS A 91 18.37 12.90 12.83
C LYS A 91 19.28 13.18 14.03
N GLU A 92 18.71 13.18 15.23
CA GLU A 92 19.46 13.42 16.46
C GLU A 92 20.50 12.33 16.74
N ALA A 93 20.10 11.08 16.61
CA ALA A 93 20.98 9.94 16.83
C ALA A 93 22.15 9.95 15.82
N TYR A 94 21.88 10.27 14.56
CA TYR A 94 22.89 10.37 13.51
C TYR A 94 23.94 11.43 13.85
N PHE A 95 23.53 12.65 14.18
CA PHE A 95 24.45 13.74 14.43
C PHE A 95 25.22 13.61 15.75
N GLN A 96 24.70 12.86 16.73
CA GLN A 96 25.40 12.56 17.98
C GLN A 96 26.48 11.48 17.82
N GLN A 97 26.34 10.60 16.85
CA GLN A 97 27.32 9.54 16.60
C GLN A 97 28.65 10.10 16.08
N SER A 98 29.74 9.56 16.61
CA SER A 98 31.07 9.84 16.08
C SER A 98 31.39 8.97 14.87
N ILE A 99 32.07 9.56 13.90
CA ILE A 99 32.63 8.79 12.78
C ILE A 99 33.74 7.88 13.36
N LYS A 100 33.59 6.59 13.12
CA LYS A 100 34.32 5.53 13.79
C LYS A 100 35.85 5.72 13.80
N TRP A 101 36.41 6.15 12.68
CA TRP A 101 37.88 6.32 12.54
C TRP A 101 38.35 7.75 12.77
N LEU A 102 37.46 8.74 12.79
CA LEU A 102 37.82 10.12 13.11
C LEU A 102 37.68 10.45 14.58
N GLY A 103 36.83 9.70 15.32
CA GLY A 103 36.48 10.02 16.71
C GLY A 103 35.72 11.33 16.88
N GLN A 104 35.23 11.94 15.78
CA GLN A 104 34.52 13.23 15.78
C GLN A 104 33.02 13.02 15.60
N PRO A 105 32.16 13.78 16.32
CA PRO A 105 30.72 13.76 16.08
C PRO A 105 30.38 14.14 14.63
N ARG A 106 29.41 13.45 14.02
CA ARG A 106 28.99 13.76 12.64
C ARG A 106 28.52 15.19 12.47
N LYS A 107 27.91 15.81 13.49
CA LYS A 107 27.53 17.22 13.46
C LYS A 107 28.68 18.19 13.18
N GLU A 108 29.91 17.80 13.46
CA GLU A 108 31.11 18.62 13.21
C GLU A 108 31.69 18.37 11.82
N VAL A 109 31.32 17.26 11.19
CA VAL A 109 31.88 16.81 9.92
C VAL A 109 30.89 16.96 8.78
N ASP A 110 29.61 16.59 8.97
CA ASP A 110 28.55 16.70 7.95
C ASP A 110 27.89 18.09 7.99
N THR A 111 28.64 19.11 7.53
CA THR A 111 28.27 20.53 7.64
C THR A 111 28.16 21.23 6.29
N MET A 112 28.47 20.53 5.20
CA MET A 112 28.53 21.15 3.87
C MET A 112 27.44 20.63 2.93
N PRO A 113 27.00 21.44 1.94
CA PRO A 113 25.96 21.05 1.00
C PRO A 113 26.35 19.79 0.22
N CYS A 114 25.30 19.03 -0.08
CA CYS A 114 25.38 17.80 -0.88
C CYS A 114 24.30 17.83 -1.96
N THR A 115 24.69 17.42 -3.15
CA THR A 115 23.80 17.22 -4.29
C THR A 115 23.81 15.77 -4.69
N ILE A 116 22.63 15.19 -4.93
CA ILE A 116 22.49 13.83 -5.43
C ILE A 116 21.72 13.85 -6.74
N GLU A 117 22.26 13.22 -7.76
CA GLU A 117 21.64 13.06 -9.07
C GLU A 117 21.31 11.61 -9.35
N VAL A 118 20.08 11.32 -9.74
CA VAL A 118 19.64 10.05 -10.28
C VAL A 118 19.39 10.23 -11.77
N LYS A 119 20.18 9.57 -12.60
CA LYS A 119 20.18 9.81 -14.05
C LYS A 119 18.94 9.29 -14.76
N ASN A 120 18.30 8.28 -14.23
CA ASN A 120 17.08 7.71 -14.79
C ASN A 120 16.22 7.10 -13.68
N LEU A 121 15.02 7.64 -13.50
CA LEU A 121 14.04 7.20 -12.52
C LEU A 121 12.67 7.15 -13.18
N TYR A 122 11.94 6.04 -13.02
CA TYR A 122 10.56 5.93 -13.42
C TYR A 122 9.64 6.50 -12.35
N ILE A 123 8.81 7.47 -12.73
CA ILE A 123 7.80 8.08 -11.85
C ILE A 123 6.46 8.07 -12.57
N ASN A 124 5.40 7.61 -11.89
CA ASN A 124 4.05 7.60 -12.42
C ASN A 124 3.64 8.98 -12.95
N SER A 125 2.94 9.01 -14.07
CA SER A 125 2.41 10.22 -14.71
C SER A 125 1.51 11.06 -13.81
N SER A 126 0.86 10.45 -12.80
CA SER A 126 0.03 11.15 -11.81
C SER A 126 0.77 12.24 -11.03
N TRP A 127 2.11 12.16 -10.93
CA TRP A 127 2.95 13.19 -10.33
C TRP A 127 3.21 14.39 -11.25
N TYR A 128 2.84 14.29 -12.54
CA TYR A 128 2.93 15.34 -13.52
C TYR A 128 1.57 15.96 -13.76
N LYS A 129 1.44 17.25 -13.55
CA LYS A 129 0.23 18.00 -13.91
C LYS A 129 0.65 19.31 -14.58
N ASN A 130 0.12 19.57 -15.78
CA ASN A 130 0.40 20.79 -16.54
C ASN A 130 1.90 21.09 -16.76
N GLY A 131 2.72 20.05 -16.97
CA GLY A 131 4.16 20.20 -17.18
C GLY A 131 4.98 20.43 -15.90
N GLU A 132 4.34 20.40 -14.73
CA GLU A 132 5.01 20.55 -13.44
C GLU A 132 5.00 19.24 -12.65
N PHE A 133 6.10 19.01 -11.96
CA PHE A 133 6.22 17.91 -11.02
C PHE A 133 5.68 18.34 -9.65
N LEU A 134 4.60 17.71 -9.18
CA LEU A 134 3.87 18.16 -8.01
C LEU A 134 4.71 18.20 -6.73
N LEU A 135 5.62 17.24 -6.54
CA LEU A 135 6.48 17.22 -5.35
C LEU A 135 7.45 18.43 -5.31
N ALA A 136 7.88 18.95 -6.45
CA ALA A 136 8.75 20.13 -6.50
C ALA A 136 8.07 21.40 -5.95
N ARG A 137 6.74 21.43 -5.90
CA ARG A 137 6.00 22.53 -5.26
C ARG A 137 6.20 22.56 -3.75
N TYR A 138 6.36 21.40 -3.13
CA TYR A 138 6.53 21.25 -1.68
C TYR A 138 8.00 21.22 -1.29
N PHE A 139 8.86 20.67 -2.14
CA PHE A 139 10.29 20.49 -1.87
C PHE A 139 11.12 21.23 -2.91
N LYS A 140 11.44 22.48 -2.59
CA LYS A 140 12.21 23.38 -3.50
C LYS A 140 13.60 22.84 -3.86
N ASN A 141 14.14 21.94 -3.05
CA ASN A 141 15.44 21.31 -3.24
C ASN A 141 15.35 20.02 -4.08
N CYS A 142 14.20 19.78 -4.73
CA CYS A 142 13.97 18.64 -5.60
C CYS A 142 13.72 19.15 -7.03
N HIS A 143 14.62 18.81 -7.94
CA HIS A 143 14.54 19.21 -9.35
C HIS A 143 14.37 17.98 -10.22
N ILE A 144 13.41 18.04 -11.13
CA ILE A 144 13.08 16.94 -12.02
C ILE A 144 13.15 17.42 -13.46
N THR A 145 13.89 16.67 -14.27
CA THR A 145 13.99 16.88 -15.70
C THR A 145 13.35 15.70 -16.43
N PRO A 146 12.26 15.91 -17.19
CA PRO A 146 11.65 14.86 -18.00
C PRO A 146 12.64 14.27 -19.00
N LEU A 147 12.58 12.95 -19.17
CA LEU A 147 13.30 12.19 -20.19
C LEU A 147 12.29 11.62 -21.20
N ILE A 148 12.30 10.31 -21.41
CA ILE A 148 11.39 9.61 -22.34
C ILE A 148 10.28 8.94 -21.53
N GLY A 149 9.03 9.15 -21.95
CA GLY A 149 7.85 8.56 -21.27
C GLY A 149 7.73 9.07 -19.82
N ASN A 150 7.59 8.16 -18.89
CA ASN A 150 7.51 8.44 -17.45
C ASN A 150 8.88 8.44 -16.74
N ASN A 151 9.96 8.42 -17.50
CA ASN A 151 11.31 8.47 -16.95
C ASN A 151 11.77 9.92 -16.79
N VAL A 152 12.49 10.17 -15.70
CA VAL A 152 13.00 11.50 -15.33
C VAL A 152 14.44 11.38 -14.84
N ALA A 153 15.19 12.48 -14.97
CA ALA A 153 16.37 12.71 -14.17
C ALA A 153 15.96 13.48 -12.91
N LEU A 154 16.39 13.00 -11.76
CA LEU A 154 16.11 13.60 -10.46
C LEU A 154 17.39 14.20 -9.89
N LYS A 155 17.34 15.43 -9.42
CA LYS A 155 18.39 16.07 -8.64
C LYS A 155 17.81 16.55 -7.31
N VAL A 156 18.44 16.17 -6.20
CA VAL A 156 18.09 16.62 -4.86
C VAL A 156 19.27 17.34 -4.22
N GLU A 157 18.99 18.38 -3.43
CA GLU A 157 19.98 19.18 -2.75
C GLU A 157 19.69 19.20 -1.25
N GLY A 158 20.69 19.00 -0.42
CA GLY A 158 20.62 19.11 1.03
C GLY A 158 21.71 20.03 1.57
N LYS A 159 21.46 20.66 2.72
CA LYS A 159 22.48 21.43 3.43
C LYS A 159 23.60 20.56 4.00
N THR A 160 23.29 19.27 4.14
CA THR A 160 24.20 18.22 4.62
C THR A 160 24.02 16.97 3.77
N ILE A 161 24.97 16.04 3.88
CA ILE A 161 24.88 14.70 3.26
C ILE A 161 23.66 13.94 3.82
N PHE A 162 23.41 14.07 5.12
CA PHE A 162 22.23 13.51 5.77
C PHE A 162 20.93 13.98 5.12
N GLU A 163 20.76 15.30 4.98
CA GLU A 163 19.54 15.87 4.39
C GLU A 163 19.34 15.43 2.94
N ALA A 164 20.40 15.42 2.12
CA ALA A 164 20.30 15.02 0.72
C ALA A 164 19.90 13.55 0.56
N ILE A 165 20.49 12.63 1.36
CA ILE A 165 20.16 11.20 1.33
C ILE A 165 18.75 10.94 1.83
N ASN A 166 18.32 11.62 2.90
CA ASN A 166 16.95 11.48 3.39
C ASN A 166 15.93 12.05 2.39
N LEU A 167 16.22 13.19 1.74
CA LEU A 167 15.34 13.75 0.72
C LEU A 167 15.23 12.83 -0.50
N LEU A 168 16.34 12.26 -0.99
CA LEU A 168 16.31 11.26 -2.05
C LEU A 168 15.45 10.04 -1.65
N SER A 169 15.68 9.51 -0.45
CA SER A 169 14.95 8.36 0.06
C SER A 169 13.46 8.68 0.25
N PHE A 170 13.14 9.87 0.72
CA PHE A 170 11.77 10.36 0.86
C PHE A 170 11.05 10.43 -0.49
N ILE A 171 11.66 11.03 -1.51
CA ILE A 171 11.09 11.07 -2.87
C ILE A 171 10.88 9.66 -3.40
N ALA A 172 11.82 8.75 -3.15
CA ALA A 172 11.67 7.35 -3.54
C ALA A 172 10.53 6.64 -2.79
N VAL A 173 10.33 6.87 -1.49
CA VAL A 173 9.19 6.32 -0.73
C VAL A 173 7.87 6.80 -1.33
N ILE A 174 7.70 8.11 -1.49
CA ILE A 174 6.44 8.70 -1.95
C ILE A 174 6.12 8.25 -3.38
N THR A 175 7.09 8.27 -4.28
CA THR A 175 6.87 7.84 -5.65
C THR A 175 6.64 6.32 -5.74
N HIS A 176 7.26 5.51 -4.87
CA HIS A 176 7.00 4.09 -4.81
C HIS A 176 5.58 3.75 -4.36
N ILE A 177 5.12 4.33 -3.25
CA ILE A 177 3.79 4.01 -2.69
C ILE A 177 2.64 4.58 -3.52
N THR A 178 2.91 5.50 -4.43
CA THR A 178 1.92 6.12 -5.33
C THR A 178 2.02 5.63 -6.77
N ASN A 179 2.98 4.76 -7.09
CA ASN A 179 2.98 4.06 -8.37
C ASN A 179 1.78 3.10 -8.44
N GLU A 180 1.22 2.93 -9.65
CA GLU A 180 0.02 2.11 -9.91
C GLU A 180 0.21 0.59 -9.70
N TYR A 181 1.38 0.17 -9.33
CA TYR A 181 1.67 -1.24 -8.98
C TYR A 181 1.07 -1.62 -7.62
N GLY A 182 -0.27 -1.66 -7.53
CA GLY A 182 -1.00 -1.87 -6.28
C GLY A 182 -0.55 -3.08 -5.45
N GLU A 183 -0.09 -4.15 -6.09
CA GLU A 183 0.41 -5.35 -5.42
C GLU A 183 1.89 -5.26 -4.98
N TYR A 184 2.68 -4.37 -5.60
CA TYR A 184 4.12 -4.24 -5.35
C TYR A 184 4.48 -3.11 -4.39
N THR A 185 3.51 -2.40 -3.85
CA THR A 185 3.71 -1.39 -2.80
C THR A 185 3.82 -2.01 -1.40
N TYR A 186 3.81 -3.36 -1.31
CA TYR A 186 3.95 -4.04 -0.03
C TYR A 186 5.26 -3.64 0.65
N ILE A 187 5.12 -3.01 1.81
CA ILE A 187 6.23 -2.68 2.69
C ILE A 187 6.25 -3.73 3.78
N ASP A 188 7.33 -4.50 3.85
CA ASP A 188 7.60 -5.44 4.93
C ASP A 188 7.62 -4.71 6.28
N ASP A 189 7.19 -5.36 7.35
CA ASP A 189 7.17 -4.81 8.71
C ASP A 189 8.51 -4.17 9.10
N SER A 190 9.62 -4.79 8.69
CA SER A 190 10.97 -4.26 8.94
C SER A 190 11.27 -2.95 8.22
N PHE A 191 10.56 -2.64 7.14
CA PHE A 191 10.72 -1.42 6.36
C PHE A 191 9.76 -0.30 6.79
N ALA A 192 8.61 -0.62 7.37
CA ALA A 192 7.63 0.39 7.79
C ALA A 192 8.26 1.41 8.75
N GLN A 193 8.97 0.96 9.77
CA GLN A 193 9.67 1.82 10.71
C GLN A 193 10.80 2.65 10.07
N LYS A 194 11.55 2.06 9.12
CA LYS A 194 12.61 2.79 8.40
C LYS A 194 12.04 3.90 7.54
N TYR A 195 10.95 3.62 6.83
CA TYR A 195 10.31 4.60 5.97
C TYR A 195 9.61 5.68 6.77
N ALA A 196 8.99 5.33 7.90
CA ALA A 196 8.46 6.31 8.84
C ALA A 196 9.55 7.29 9.31
N ARG A 197 10.75 6.79 9.67
CA ARG A 197 11.90 7.64 10.02
C ARG A 197 12.33 8.56 8.89
N ILE A 198 12.36 8.07 7.65
CA ILE A 198 12.70 8.91 6.49
C ILE A 198 11.72 10.08 6.39
N LEU A 199 10.42 9.83 6.60
CA LEU A 199 9.41 10.90 6.59
C LEU A 199 9.63 11.93 7.70
N THR A 200 9.98 11.47 8.90
CA THR A 200 10.19 12.35 10.07
C THR A 200 11.55 13.05 10.08
N ASN A 201 12.54 12.56 9.31
CA ASN A 201 13.84 13.19 9.15
C ASN A 201 13.82 14.46 8.27
N ILE A 202 12.76 14.63 7.48
CA ILE A 202 12.58 15.79 6.61
C ILE A 202 11.75 16.86 7.33
N ASP A 203 12.25 18.08 7.32
CA ASP A 203 11.51 19.21 7.86
C ASP A 203 10.36 19.60 6.91
N ASP A 204 9.23 20.06 7.46
CA ASP A 204 8.09 20.60 6.72
C ASP A 204 7.40 19.65 5.71
N VAL A 205 7.41 18.36 6.00
CA VAL A 205 6.62 17.38 5.23
C VAL A 205 5.13 17.66 5.42
N PRO A 206 4.36 17.85 4.34
CA PRO A 206 2.92 18.09 4.43
C PRO A 206 2.16 16.90 5.02
N TYR A 207 1.06 17.18 5.74
CA TYR A 207 0.22 16.15 6.36
C TYR A 207 -0.25 15.07 5.37
N PHE A 208 -0.65 15.47 4.15
CA PHE A 208 -1.16 14.51 3.16
C PHE A 208 -0.16 13.39 2.82
N VAL A 209 1.16 13.63 2.98
CA VAL A 209 2.19 12.62 2.74
C VAL A 209 2.11 11.50 3.79
N PHE A 210 1.94 11.86 5.07
CA PHE A 210 1.76 10.88 6.14
C PHE A 210 0.45 10.10 5.97
N TYR A 211 -0.61 10.80 5.58
CA TYR A 211 -1.89 10.16 5.25
C TYR A 211 -1.74 9.14 4.12
N LEU A 212 -1.10 9.53 3.01
CA LEU A 212 -0.85 8.60 1.89
C LEU A 212 0.04 7.43 2.30
N PHE A 213 1.04 7.67 3.12
CA PHE A 213 1.91 6.61 3.63
C PHE A 213 1.10 5.59 4.45
N ILE A 214 0.31 6.05 5.41
CA ILE A 214 -0.54 5.16 6.20
C ILE A 214 -1.53 4.42 5.31
N LYS A 215 -2.23 5.12 4.44
CA LYS A 215 -3.26 4.53 3.57
C LYS A 215 -2.71 3.46 2.61
N ARG A 216 -1.50 3.65 2.07
CA ARG A 216 -0.97 2.80 1.00
C ARG A 216 0.11 1.82 1.44
N ALA A 217 0.88 2.16 2.47
CA ALA A 217 2.02 1.37 2.90
C ALA A 217 1.76 0.56 4.17
N VAL A 218 0.93 1.07 5.08
CA VAL A 218 0.60 0.39 6.35
C VAL A 218 -0.48 -0.64 6.10
N LYS A 219 -0.21 -1.91 6.41
CA LYS A 219 -1.11 -3.04 6.11
C LYS A 219 -1.80 -3.63 7.34
N SER A 220 -1.49 -3.14 8.53
CA SER A 220 -2.11 -3.63 9.76
C SER A 220 -2.06 -2.60 10.88
N GLU A 221 -2.99 -2.70 11.81
CA GLU A 221 -3.00 -1.89 13.03
C GLU A 221 -1.70 -2.04 13.84
N ARG A 222 -1.10 -3.24 13.82
CA ARG A 222 0.19 -3.48 14.44
C ARG A 222 1.30 -2.62 13.82
N GLN A 223 1.39 -2.56 12.48
CA GLN A 223 2.36 -1.69 11.80
C GLN A 223 2.12 -0.23 12.15
N LEU A 224 0.85 0.22 12.17
CA LEU A 224 0.53 1.58 12.58
C LEU A 224 0.99 1.86 14.01
N SER A 225 0.71 0.97 14.95
CA SER A 225 1.08 1.16 16.36
C SER A 225 2.59 1.32 16.57
N GLU A 226 3.40 0.70 15.71
CA GLU A 226 4.87 0.77 15.76
C GLU A 226 5.42 2.13 15.27
N ILE A 227 4.69 2.85 14.40
CA ILE A 227 5.14 4.11 13.79
C ILE A 227 4.35 5.34 14.25
N LYS A 228 3.14 5.13 14.77
CA LYS A 228 2.19 6.17 15.16
C LYS A 228 2.84 7.23 16.07
N GLY A 229 3.53 6.80 17.12
CA GLY A 229 4.16 7.71 18.07
C GLY A 229 5.19 8.65 17.44
N ALA A 230 5.96 8.19 16.47
CA ALA A 230 6.92 9.02 15.74
C ALA A 230 6.22 10.10 14.90
N PHE A 231 5.11 9.75 14.26
CA PHE A 231 4.32 10.69 13.46
C PHE A 231 3.62 11.74 14.34
N GLU A 232 3.02 11.31 15.43
CA GLU A 232 2.38 12.22 16.40
C GLU A 232 3.41 13.19 17.00
N ALA A 233 4.59 12.71 17.38
CA ALA A 233 5.68 13.54 17.87
C ALA A 233 6.13 14.56 16.82
N TYR A 234 6.28 14.16 15.56
CA TYR A 234 6.63 15.06 14.45
C TYR A 234 5.63 16.22 14.32
N PHE A 235 4.33 15.95 14.36
CA PHE A 235 3.30 17.00 14.28
C PHE A 235 3.18 17.82 15.56
N SER A 236 3.41 17.21 16.72
CA SER A 236 3.43 17.93 18.00
C SER A 236 4.50 19.02 18.03
N THR A 237 5.69 18.80 17.45
CA THR A 237 6.73 19.84 17.33
C THR A 237 6.27 21.06 16.49
N LYS A 238 5.24 20.89 15.67
CA LYS A 238 4.62 21.93 14.84
C LYS A 238 3.35 22.53 15.46
N GLY A 239 3.04 22.17 16.70
CA GLY A 239 1.82 22.63 17.40
C GLY A 239 0.53 21.96 16.91
N LEU A 240 0.64 20.83 16.20
CA LEU A 240 -0.51 20.06 15.71
C LEU A 240 -0.66 18.79 16.52
N ASN A 241 -1.88 18.54 17.01
CA ASN A 241 -2.23 17.28 17.67
C ASN A 241 -3.04 16.42 16.71
N ILE A 242 -2.41 15.40 16.17
CA ILE A 242 -3.00 14.50 15.16
C ILE A 242 -3.02 13.09 15.76
N ASP A 243 -4.20 12.47 15.74
CA ASP A 243 -4.38 11.07 16.10
C ASP A 243 -4.50 10.23 14.80
N PHE A 244 -3.51 9.41 14.52
CA PHE A 244 -3.54 8.51 13.37
C PHE A 244 -4.26 7.22 13.75
N GLN A 245 -5.29 6.87 13.01
CA GLN A 245 -6.05 5.64 13.20
C GLN A 245 -5.88 4.74 11.97
N PHE A 246 -5.78 3.44 12.21
CA PHE A 246 -5.80 2.45 11.15
C PHE A 246 -7.25 2.20 10.76
N THR A 247 -7.57 2.49 9.51
CA THR A 247 -8.87 2.24 8.95
C THR A 247 -8.72 1.29 7.78
N ASP A 248 -9.15 0.07 8.00
CA ASP A 248 -9.27 -0.95 6.97
C ASP A 248 -10.73 -1.42 6.98
N THR A 249 -11.57 -0.74 6.22
CA THR A 249 -12.99 -1.06 6.09
C THR A 249 -13.17 -2.52 5.66
N HIS A 250 -12.34 -3.01 4.74
CA HIS A 250 -12.42 -4.41 4.29
C HIS A 250 -12.02 -5.39 5.40
N GLY A 251 -10.91 -5.13 6.11
CA GLY A 251 -10.47 -5.94 7.25
C GLY A 251 -11.46 -5.90 8.41
N SER A 252 -12.01 -4.73 8.72
CA SER A 252 -13.05 -4.54 9.75
C SER A 252 -14.31 -5.31 9.39
N ARG A 253 -14.77 -5.24 8.13
CA ARG A 253 -15.90 -6.00 7.61
C ARG A 253 -15.65 -7.51 7.69
N MET A 254 -14.48 -7.97 7.26
CA MET A 254 -14.12 -9.38 7.41
C MET A 254 -14.13 -9.84 8.88
N ALA A 255 -13.57 -9.04 9.79
CA ALA A 255 -13.56 -9.37 11.21
C ALA A 255 -14.98 -9.43 11.76
N PHE A 256 -15.83 -8.50 11.40
CA PHE A 256 -17.25 -8.48 11.77
C PHE A 256 -17.96 -9.75 11.29
N VAL A 257 -17.85 -10.11 10.01
CA VAL A 257 -18.47 -11.31 9.44
C VAL A 257 -18.02 -12.57 10.16
N ILE A 258 -16.71 -12.74 10.40
CA ILE A 258 -16.16 -13.88 11.10
C ILE A 258 -16.70 -13.99 12.55
N ASN A 259 -16.75 -12.86 13.25
CA ASN A 259 -17.25 -12.83 14.63
C ASN A 259 -18.76 -13.14 14.71
N GLU A 260 -19.54 -12.64 13.75
CA GLU A 260 -20.98 -12.88 13.71
C GLU A 260 -21.34 -14.31 13.28
N PHE A 261 -20.64 -14.85 12.28
CA PHE A 261 -20.97 -16.16 11.73
C PHE A 261 -20.39 -17.31 12.56
N GLY A 262 -19.21 -17.13 13.18
CA GLY A 262 -18.48 -18.24 13.81
C GLY A 262 -18.07 -19.30 12.78
N PHE A 263 -17.77 -20.51 13.25
CA PHE A 263 -17.16 -21.56 12.42
C PHE A 263 -17.98 -22.86 12.37
N GLU A 264 -19.15 -22.89 12.99
CA GLU A 264 -19.96 -24.10 13.16
C GLU A 264 -21.12 -24.21 12.16
N THR A 265 -21.35 -23.15 11.36
CA THR A 265 -22.46 -23.07 10.43
C THR A 265 -21.95 -23.01 8.99
N PRO A 266 -22.59 -23.72 8.04
CA PRO A 266 -22.31 -23.54 6.61
C PRO A 266 -22.54 -22.12 6.16
N VAL A 267 -21.78 -21.66 5.15
CA VAL A 267 -21.89 -20.31 4.59
C VAL A 267 -22.35 -20.39 3.14
N LEU A 268 -23.25 -19.49 2.77
CA LEU A 268 -23.64 -19.20 1.39
C LEU A 268 -23.15 -17.77 1.07
N ASP A 269 -22.12 -17.67 0.24
CA ASP A 269 -21.45 -16.44 -0.17
C ASP A 269 -21.90 -16.07 -1.60
N ILE A 270 -22.67 -15.00 -1.72
CA ILE A 270 -23.27 -14.55 -2.97
C ILE A 270 -22.50 -13.31 -3.44
N GLY A 271 -21.99 -13.35 -4.69
CA GLY A 271 -21.00 -12.38 -5.18
C GLY A 271 -19.64 -12.63 -4.54
N CYS A 272 -19.19 -13.88 -4.56
CA CYS A 272 -18.02 -14.33 -3.81
C CYS A 272 -16.68 -13.80 -4.34
N GLY A 273 -16.63 -13.30 -5.59
CA GLY A 273 -15.44 -12.78 -6.24
C GLY A 273 -14.22 -13.70 -6.05
N GLU A 274 -13.12 -13.13 -5.58
CA GLU A 274 -11.86 -13.84 -5.32
C GLU A 274 -11.88 -14.75 -4.07
N LEU A 275 -13.03 -15.08 -3.52
CA LEU A 275 -13.18 -15.92 -2.32
C LEU A 275 -12.40 -15.41 -1.08
N LYS A 276 -12.34 -14.09 -0.88
CA LYS A 276 -11.59 -13.49 0.24
C LYS A 276 -12.12 -13.96 1.60
N TYR A 277 -13.45 -14.11 1.74
CA TYR A 277 -14.06 -14.63 2.95
C TYR A 277 -13.77 -16.11 3.16
N TYR A 278 -13.90 -16.94 2.12
CA TYR A 278 -13.55 -18.36 2.21
C TYR A 278 -12.11 -18.55 2.69
N ARG A 279 -11.14 -17.87 2.08
CA ARG A 279 -9.73 -17.90 2.51
C ARG A 279 -9.54 -17.48 3.95
N ARG A 280 -10.36 -16.56 4.44
CA ARG A 280 -10.32 -16.11 5.83
C ARG A 280 -10.84 -17.20 6.77
N PHE A 281 -11.96 -17.86 6.43
CA PHE A 281 -12.52 -18.97 7.17
C PHE A 281 -11.55 -20.17 7.23
N MET A 282 -10.81 -20.43 6.16
CA MET A 282 -9.87 -21.55 6.05
C MET A 282 -8.52 -21.33 6.75
N ARG A 283 -8.32 -20.23 7.49
CA ARG A 283 -7.11 -20.08 8.30
C ARG A 283 -7.00 -21.17 9.34
N LYS A 284 -5.79 -21.75 9.48
CA LYS A 284 -5.51 -22.91 10.36
C LYS A 284 -5.99 -22.76 11.81
N ASN A 285 -5.97 -21.55 12.34
CA ASN A 285 -6.42 -21.27 13.71
C ASN A 285 -7.94 -21.32 13.89
N TYR A 286 -8.73 -21.34 12.81
CA TYR A 286 -10.20 -21.34 12.89
C TYR A 286 -10.81 -22.75 12.77
N ASN A 287 -10.11 -23.69 12.17
CA ASN A 287 -10.54 -25.09 11.99
C ASN A 287 -11.95 -25.24 11.34
N TYR A 288 -12.27 -24.34 10.39
CA TYR A 288 -13.55 -24.36 9.69
C TYR A 288 -13.66 -25.59 8.77
N LYS A 289 -14.73 -26.39 8.93
CA LYS A 289 -14.95 -27.64 8.16
C LYS A 289 -16.34 -27.72 7.56
N GLN A 290 -17.18 -26.71 7.80
CA GLN A 290 -18.53 -26.72 7.27
C GLN A 290 -18.55 -26.47 5.77
N PRO A 291 -19.59 -26.90 5.03
CA PRO A 291 -19.74 -26.56 3.64
C PRO A 291 -19.72 -25.04 3.42
N TYR A 292 -19.00 -24.60 2.39
CA TYR A 292 -18.98 -23.22 1.94
C TYR A 292 -19.48 -23.18 0.51
N PHE A 293 -20.67 -22.63 0.32
CA PHE A 293 -21.29 -22.45 -0.97
C PHE A 293 -20.95 -21.06 -1.49
N ALA A 294 -20.48 -20.98 -2.72
CA ALA A 294 -20.07 -19.71 -3.35
C ALA A 294 -20.74 -19.58 -4.71
N THR A 295 -21.22 -18.41 -5.05
CA THR A 295 -21.76 -18.09 -6.37
C THR A 295 -21.37 -16.70 -6.80
N ASP A 296 -21.14 -16.53 -8.10
CA ASP A 296 -20.84 -15.24 -8.71
C ASP A 296 -21.41 -15.21 -10.13
N ILE A 297 -21.75 -14.02 -10.62
CA ILE A 297 -22.25 -13.83 -11.99
C ILE A 297 -21.13 -13.75 -13.01
N ASP A 298 -19.89 -13.44 -12.59
CA ASP A 298 -18.74 -13.36 -13.45
C ASP A 298 -18.24 -14.78 -13.83
N PRO A 299 -18.24 -15.14 -15.12
CA PRO A 299 -17.78 -16.46 -15.56
C PRO A 299 -16.29 -16.71 -15.29
N GLU A 300 -15.46 -15.68 -15.16
CA GLU A 300 -14.04 -15.83 -14.83
C GLU A 300 -13.84 -16.30 -13.39
N VAL A 301 -14.73 -15.92 -12.48
CA VAL A 301 -14.72 -16.36 -11.09
C VAL A 301 -14.88 -17.87 -10.96
N ALA A 302 -15.69 -18.50 -11.82
CA ALA A 302 -15.87 -19.97 -11.80
C ALA A 302 -14.56 -20.72 -12.06
N ALA A 303 -13.79 -20.28 -13.05
CA ALA A 303 -12.49 -20.89 -13.39
C ALA A 303 -11.46 -20.66 -12.25
N TYR A 304 -11.48 -19.46 -11.70
CA TYR A 304 -10.63 -19.10 -10.56
C TYR A 304 -10.94 -19.96 -9.31
N VAL A 305 -12.22 -20.12 -8.97
CA VAL A 305 -12.65 -20.94 -7.84
C VAL A 305 -12.21 -22.41 -8.01
N GLN A 306 -12.33 -22.96 -9.22
CA GLN A 306 -11.87 -24.31 -9.50
C GLN A 306 -10.36 -24.46 -9.27
N THR A 307 -9.57 -23.52 -9.78
CA THR A 307 -8.11 -23.48 -9.56
C THR A 307 -7.75 -23.39 -8.07
N LEU A 308 -8.48 -22.55 -7.32
CA LEU A 308 -8.24 -22.38 -5.90
C LEU A 308 -8.61 -23.65 -5.12
N ARG A 309 -9.72 -24.28 -5.47
CA ARG A 309 -10.19 -25.53 -4.87
C ARG A 309 -9.15 -26.64 -4.99
N GLU A 310 -8.58 -26.81 -6.16
CA GLU A 310 -7.51 -27.79 -6.42
C GLU A 310 -6.24 -27.46 -5.63
N LYS A 311 -5.81 -26.19 -5.67
CA LYS A 311 -4.60 -25.72 -4.99
C LYS A 311 -4.68 -25.85 -3.45
N MET A 312 -5.86 -25.67 -2.87
CA MET A 312 -6.08 -25.71 -1.42
C MET A 312 -6.57 -27.06 -0.92
N GLU A 313 -6.81 -28.04 -1.80
CA GLU A 313 -7.46 -29.32 -1.47
C GLU A 313 -8.80 -29.06 -0.72
N ALA A 314 -9.60 -28.14 -1.25
CA ALA A 314 -10.74 -27.53 -0.57
C ALA A 314 -12.03 -28.37 -0.80
N ASP A 315 -12.16 -29.51 -0.11
CA ASP A 315 -13.31 -30.42 -0.26
C ASP A 315 -14.64 -29.82 0.20
N ASN A 316 -14.60 -28.83 1.08
CA ASN A 316 -15.79 -28.18 1.62
C ASN A 316 -16.25 -26.97 0.78
N LEU A 317 -15.54 -26.59 -0.28
CA LEU A 317 -15.91 -25.48 -1.16
C LEU A 317 -16.76 -26.01 -2.34
N VAL A 318 -17.98 -25.48 -2.43
CA VAL A 318 -18.95 -25.82 -3.49
C VAL A 318 -19.27 -24.56 -4.29
N PHE A 319 -18.87 -24.51 -5.56
CA PHE A 319 -19.25 -23.41 -6.44
C PHE A 319 -20.58 -23.71 -7.13
N LEU A 320 -21.51 -22.76 -7.06
CA LEU A 320 -22.82 -22.80 -7.70
C LEU A 320 -22.80 -21.89 -8.93
N LYS A 321 -23.30 -22.37 -10.06
CA LYS A 321 -23.39 -21.53 -11.28
C LYS A 321 -24.41 -20.41 -11.14
N SER A 322 -25.40 -20.63 -10.30
CA SER A 322 -26.41 -19.63 -9.95
C SER A 322 -26.99 -19.94 -8.57
N LEU A 323 -27.68 -18.98 -7.97
CA LEU A 323 -28.40 -19.18 -6.73
C LEU A 323 -29.53 -20.22 -6.87
N ASP A 324 -30.01 -20.50 -8.11
CA ASP A 324 -31.01 -21.53 -8.39
C ASP A 324 -30.50 -22.94 -8.14
N ASP A 325 -29.20 -23.15 -8.24
CA ASP A 325 -28.58 -24.46 -8.01
C ASP A 325 -28.41 -24.76 -6.51
N PHE A 326 -28.75 -23.82 -5.64
CA PHE A 326 -28.64 -24.01 -4.20
C PHE A 326 -29.74 -24.91 -3.68
N ALA A 327 -29.41 -26.16 -3.42
CA ALA A 327 -30.34 -27.21 -2.96
C ALA A 327 -30.13 -27.63 -1.49
N TYR A 328 -29.32 -26.91 -0.73
CA TYR A 328 -29.05 -27.25 0.67
C TYR A 328 -30.23 -26.81 1.55
N THR A 329 -30.75 -27.73 2.35
CA THR A 329 -32.02 -27.54 3.08
C THR A 329 -31.87 -27.18 4.56
N LYS A 330 -30.65 -27.32 5.10
CA LYS A 330 -30.40 -26.92 6.50
C LYS A 330 -30.06 -25.42 6.54
N PRO A 331 -30.29 -24.74 7.67
CA PRO A 331 -29.94 -23.35 7.80
C PRO A 331 -28.46 -23.07 7.57
N VAL A 332 -28.17 -21.99 6.84
CA VAL A 332 -26.80 -21.50 6.55
C VAL A 332 -26.62 -20.09 7.10
N ASN A 333 -25.41 -19.57 7.09
CA ASN A 333 -25.20 -18.11 7.17
C ASN A 333 -25.09 -17.57 5.74
N ILE A 334 -25.80 -16.48 5.44
CA ILE A 334 -25.82 -15.89 4.10
C ILE A 334 -25.00 -14.60 4.12
N LEU A 335 -24.13 -14.45 3.11
CA LEU A 335 -23.24 -13.32 2.92
C LEU A 335 -23.54 -12.65 1.59
N LEU A 336 -23.90 -11.35 1.62
CA LEU A 336 -24.01 -10.44 0.48
C LEU A 336 -23.18 -9.20 0.79
N THR A 337 -21.91 -9.22 0.45
CA THR A 337 -20.99 -8.10 0.75
C THR A 337 -20.61 -7.36 -0.50
N GLU A 338 -20.99 -6.07 -0.60
CA GLU A 338 -20.75 -5.23 -1.77
C GLU A 338 -21.28 -5.91 -3.06
N VAL A 339 -22.57 -6.21 -3.06
CA VAL A 339 -23.26 -6.94 -4.15
C VAL A 339 -24.48 -6.20 -4.63
N ILE A 340 -25.29 -5.67 -3.72
CA ILE A 340 -26.59 -5.14 -4.08
C ILE A 340 -26.47 -3.88 -4.96
N GLU A 341 -25.46 -3.08 -4.76
CA GLU A 341 -25.16 -1.86 -5.52
C GLU A 341 -24.79 -2.11 -6.99
N HIS A 342 -24.35 -3.33 -7.32
CA HIS A 342 -24.06 -3.77 -8.70
C HIS A 342 -25.30 -4.25 -9.47
N ASN A 343 -26.48 -4.15 -8.86
CA ASN A 343 -27.76 -4.47 -9.44
C ASN A 343 -28.63 -3.22 -9.55
N THR A 344 -29.65 -3.24 -10.40
CA THR A 344 -30.71 -2.23 -10.28
C THR A 344 -31.44 -2.38 -8.95
N PRO A 345 -32.09 -1.33 -8.41
CA PRO A 345 -32.87 -1.44 -7.17
C PRO A 345 -33.90 -2.57 -7.17
N GLU A 346 -34.52 -2.83 -8.30
CA GLU A 346 -35.50 -3.90 -8.49
C GLU A 346 -34.86 -5.29 -8.43
N GLU A 347 -33.71 -5.47 -9.08
CA GLU A 347 -32.93 -6.71 -9.05
C GLU A 347 -32.35 -6.97 -7.65
N ALA A 348 -31.82 -5.93 -6.99
CA ALA A 348 -31.35 -6.00 -5.60
C ALA A 348 -32.48 -6.46 -4.65
N LYS A 349 -33.70 -5.91 -4.84
CA LYS A 349 -34.89 -6.31 -4.08
C LYS A 349 -35.25 -7.78 -4.34
N ALA A 350 -35.25 -8.22 -5.59
CA ALA A 350 -35.53 -9.60 -5.96
C ALA A 350 -34.49 -10.56 -5.34
N LEU A 351 -33.20 -10.22 -5.42
CA LEU A 351 -32.09 -11.00 -4.85
C LEU A 351 -32.24 -11.15 -3.34
N VAL A 352 -32.40 -10.04 -2.61
CA VAL A 352 -32.54 -10.07 -1.14
C VAL A 352 -33.80 -10.81 -0.72
N THR A 353 -34.93 -10.59 -1.40
CA THR A 353 -36.18 -11.32 -1.14
C THR A 353 -35.99 -12.83 -1.30
N ARG A 354 -35.27 -13.25 -2.32
CA ARG A 354 -34.94 -14.65 -2.54
C ARG A 354 -34.05 -15.24 -1.45
N CYS A 355 -33.04 -14.49 -1.00
CA CYS A 355 -32.20 -14.90 0.14
C CYS A 355 -33.01 -15.08 1.42
N LEU A 356 -34.01 -14.22 1.67
CA LEU A 356 -34.92 -14.30 2.83
C LEU A 356 -35.81 -15.57 2.82
N GLN A 357 -35.97 -16.22 1.65
CA GLN A 357 -36.72 -17.48 1.52
C GLN A 357 -35.85 -18.73 1.82
N ILE A 358 -34.52 -18.59 1.81
CA ILE A 358 -33.60 -19.66 2.15
C ILE A 358 -33.56 -19.82 3.69
N PRO A 359 -33.60 -21.03 4.26
CA PRO A 359 -33.37 -21.21 5.69
C PRO A 359 -32.00 -20.70 6.10
N PHE A 360 -31.94 -19.71 7.02
CA PHE A 360 -30.67 -19.17 7.50
C PHE A 360 -30.68 -18.87 8.99
N HIS A 361 -29.50 -18.86 9.59
CA HIS A 361 -29.27 -18.40 10.95
C HIS A 361 -29.00 -16.89 11.02
N LYS A 362 -28.10 -16.43 10.18
CA LYS A 362 -27.75 -15.02 10.05
C LYS A 362 -27.55 -14.67 8.57
N MET A 363 -27.97 -13.48 8.20
CA MET A 363 -27.68 -12.88 6.90
C MET A 363 -27.00 -11.55 7.11
N ILE A 364 -25.87 -11.33 6.45
CA ILE A 364 -25.13 -10.07 6.46
C ILE A 364 -25.18 -9.49 5.06
N ILE A 365 -25.66 -8.25 4.95
CA ILE A 365 -25.66 -7.46 3.73
C ILE A 365 -24.82 -6.22 3.99
N THR A 366 -23.85 -5.94 3.12
CA THR A 366 -23.10 -4.67 3.16
C THR A 366 -23.19 -3.97 1.82
N THR A 367 -23.18 -2.65 1.87
CA THR A 367 -23.13 -1.75 0.71
C THR A 367 -22.43 -0.46 1.11
N PRO A 368 -21.78 0.25 0.17
CA PRO A 368 -21.19 1.54 0.45
C PRO A 368 -22.21 2.58 0.91
N ASP A 369 -21.84 3.41 1.88
CA ASP A 369 -22.64 4.57 2.28
C ASP A 369 -22.22 5.80 1.44
N SER A 370 -23.16 6.35 0.67
CA SER A 370 -22.92 7.48 -0.24
C SER A 370 -22.43 8.74 0.49
N ARG A 371 -22.77 8.91 1.78
CA ARG A 371 -22.30 10.07 2.58
C ARG A 371 -20.79 10.16 2.68
N PHE A 372 -20.07 9.04 2.50
CA PHE A 372 -18.61 9.03 2.47
C PHE A 372 -18.01 9.43 1.12
N ASN A 373 -18.82 9.66 0.09
CA ASN A 373 -18.34 10.08 -1.24
C ASN A 373 -17.67 11.46 -1.21
N VAL A 374 -18.02 12.30 -0.23
CA VAL A 374 -17.35 13.59 0.02
C VAL A 374 -15.83 13.45 0.23
N HIS A 375 -15.35 12.28 0.65
CA HIS A 375 -13.93 12.00 0.86
C HIS A 375 -13.19 11.52 -0.39
N TYR A 376 -13.93 11.20 -1.46
CA TYR A 376 -13.40 10.63 -2.70
C TYR A 376 -13.55 11.56 -3.90
N PHE A 377 -14.57 12.41 -3.92
CA PHE A 377 -14.93 13.21 -5.08
C PHE A 377 -15.13 14.69 -4.72
N GLU A 378 -14.77 15.58 -5.68
CA GLU A 378 -15.05 17.01 -5.55
C GLU A 378 -16.56 17.30 -5.67
N ASP A 379 -17.29 16.50 -6.44
CA ASP A 379 -18.76 16.52 -6.57
C ASP A 379 -19.32 15.15 -6.15
N PRO A 380 -19.59 14.96 -4.85
CA PRO A 380 -20.01 13.67 -4.31
C PRO A 380 -21.41 13.25 -4.75
N ASP A 381 -22.29 14.17 -5.15
CA ASP A 381 -23.68 13.88 -5.49
C ASP A 381 -23.83 13.28 -6.91
N SER A 382 -22.83 13.46 -7.76
CA SER A 382 -22.84 13.00 -9.15
C SER A 382 -21.95 11.80 -9.43
N ALA A 383 -21.18 11.33 -8.44
CA ALA A 383 -20.16 10.30 -8.63
C ALA A 383 -20.46 9.05 -7.80
N LEU A 384 -20.41 7.90 -8.46
CA LEU A 384 -20.37 6.57 -7.83
C LEU A 384 -18.91 6.12 -7.67
N ARG A 385 -18.61 5.37 -6.60
CA ARG A 385 -17.24 4.91 -6.29
C ARG A 385 -16.69 3.95 -7.34
N HIS A 386 -17.58 3.24 -8.01
CA HIS A 386 -17.23 2.29 -9.05
C HIS A 386 -18.11 2.47 -10.28
N SER A 387 -17.59 2.23 -11.47
CA SER A 387 -18.29 2.44 -12.72
C SER A 387 -19.43 1.45 -12.97
N ASP A 388 -19.42 0.33 -12.24
CA ASP A 388 -20.45 -0.73 -12.31
C ASP A 388 -21.46 -0.69 -11.17
N HIS A 389 -21.39 0.35 -10.30
CA HIS A 389 -22.46 0.62 -9.35
C HIS A 389 -23.66 1.24 -10.07
N HIS A 390 -24.84 0.72 -9.80
CA HIS A 390 -26.11 1.32 -10.26
C HIS A 390 -26.65 2.34 -9.27
N PHE A 391 -26.31 2.21 -8.00
CA PHE A 391 -26.67 3.12 -6.93
C PHE A 391 -25.67 3.05 -5.78
N GLU A 392 -25.63 4.09 -4.96
CA GLU A 392 -25.06 4.06 -3.63
C GLU A 392 -26.03 4.80 -2.71
N TRP A 393 -26.53 4.12 -1.71
CA TRP A 393 -27.52 4.66 -0.79
C TRP A 393 -26.88 5.26 0.44
N ASP A 394 -27.53 6.28 1.01
CA ASP A 394 -27.26 6.70 2.37
C ASP A 394 -27.92 5.74 3.38
N ASP A 395 -27.61 5.92 4.68
CA ASP A 395 -28.18 5.10 5.76
C ASP A 395 -29.73 5.12 5.77
N THR A 396 -30.35 6.26 5.44
CA THR A 396 -31.83 6.39 5.43
C THR A 396 -32.44 5.57 4.29
N GLN A 397 -31.87 5.68 3.10
CA GLN A 397 -32.32 4.95 1.90
C GLN A 397 -32.11 3.44 2.07
N PHE A 398 -30.94 3.03 2.59
CA PHE A 398 -30.67 1.62 2.86
C PHE A 398 -31.63 1.03 3.89
N ARG A 399 -31.92 1.76 4.98
CA ARG A 399 -32.93 1.33 5.98
C ARG A 399 -34.31 1.20 5.41
N ALA A 400 -34.71 2.14 4.55
CA ALA A 400 -36.02 2.09 3.88
C ALA A 400 -36.12 0.85 2.99
N PHE A 401 -35.08 0.57 2.19
CA PHE A 401 -34.99 -0.62 1.35
C PHE A 401 -35.11 -1.92 2.18
N ILE A 402 -34.30 -2.04 3.23
CA ILE A 402 -34.31 -3.24 4.09
C ILE A 402 -35.69 -3.40 4.78
N SER A 403 -36.32 -2.30 5.23
CA SER A 403 -37.65 -2.33 5.83
C SER A 403 -38.71 -2.82 4.84
N GLU A 404 -38.61 -2.39 3.59
CA GLU A 404 -39.52 -2.81 2.52
C GLU A 404 -39.39 -4.32 2.23
N VAL A 405 -38.15 -4.82 2.03
CA VAL A 405 -37.93 -6.24 1.67
C VAL A 405 -38.25 -7.18 2.84
N THR A 406 -38.07 -6.74 4.09
CA THR A 406 -38.35 -7.55 5.28
C THR A 406 -39.80 -7.50 5.75
N ALA A 407 -40.62 -6.60 5.21
CA ALA A 407 -42.05 -6.44 5.61
C ALA A 407 -42.86 -7.74 5.47
N ALA A 408 -42.52 -8.59 4.48
CA ALA A 408 -43.17 -9.89 4.30
C ALA A 408 -42.59 -11.01 5.18
N PHE A 409 -41.56 -10.72 5.98
CA PHE A 409 -40.81 -11.70 6.79
C PHE A 409 -40.71 -11.26 8.26
N PRO A 410 -41.82 -11.11 8.98
CA PRO A 410 -41.86 -10.55 10.35
C PRO A 410 -41.12 -11.41 11.40
N GLN A 411 -40.71 -12.64 11.03
CA GLN A 411 -39.93 -13.52 11.90
C GLN A 411 -38.47 -13.11 12.03
N TYR A 412 -37.95 -12.25 11.14
CA TYR A 412 -36.56 -11.81 11.16
C TYR A 412 -36.38 -10.51 11.91
N GLN A 413 -35.29 -10.40 12.65
CA GLN A 413 -34.89 -9.16 13.31
C GLN A 413 -33.73 -8.54 12.52
N VAL A 414 -33.80 -7.23 12.29
CA VAL A 414 -32.78 -6.47 11.59
C VAL A 414 -31.96 -5.65 12.58
N ARG A 415 -30.64 -5.73 12.47
CA ARG A 415 -29.67 -4.88 13.18
C ARG A 415 -28.85 -4.12 12.15
N TYR A 416 -28.61 -2.86 12.39
CA TYR A 416 -27.76 -2.01 11.55
C TYR A 416 -26.46 -1.71 12.27
N GLU A 417 -25.35 -1.82 11.57
CA GLU A 417 -24.01 -1.59 12.10
C GLU A 417 -23.19 -0.81 11.09
N GLY A 418 -22.52 0.26 11.53
CA GLY A 418 -21.54 0.98 10.71
C GLY A 418 -20.20 0.27 10.80
N ILE A 419 -19.58 0.00 9.66
CA ILE A 419 -18.28 -0.66 9.56
C ILE A 419 -17.32 0.22 8.77
N GLY A 420 -16.14 0.48 9.32
CA GLY A 420 -15.12 1.30 8.71
C GLY A 420 -15.00 2.67 9.38
N ASP A 421 -14.58 3.66 8.61
CA ASP A 421 -14.37 5.02 9.09
C ASP A 421 -15.70 5.66 9.54
N ARG A 422 -15.65 6.42 10.64
CA ARG A 422 -16.79 7.17 11.18
C ARG A 422 -16.63 8.66 10.91
#